data_3f976b499f9fe020a466f5913199bb6a
#
_entry.id   3f976b499f9fe020a466f5913199bb6a
#
_cell.length_a   1.000
_cell.length_b   1.000
_cell.length_c   1.000
_cell.angle_alpha   90.00
_cell.angle_beta   90.00
_cell.angle_gamma   90.00
#
_symmetry.space_group_name_H-M   'P 1'
#
loop_
_entity.id
_entity.type
_entity.pdbx_description
1 polymer ?
#
loop_
_entity_poly.entity_id
_entity_poly.type
_entity_poly.pdbx_seq_one_letter_code
_entity_poly.pdbx_strand_id
1 'polypeptide(L)'
;MERAVKILTHYFNEFTGKHFHKIMTRMNITEDELKAAMAKILKLNPSPGGQIDDSYTDQAQQIVPDFILDYTDGDLRLSMPRFALPELKVNRKYADILMDAAHSSDRAQKEAAAFVKKKLDSAKWFVEAIRQRHNTLMTTMQAIVDYQRDYFVDGDETNLKPMVLKDIAEKTGFDISTISRVVNSKYIETHF
;
A
#
# COMPACT_ATOMS: atom_id res chain seq x y z
N MET A 1 -2.69 -42.14 -19.98
CA MET A 1 -2.47 -42.02 -18.52
C MET A 1 -1.47 -43.04 -18.00
N GLU A 2 -1.62 -44.32 -18.27
CA GLU A 2 -0.76 -45.41 -17.74
C GLU A 2 0.75 -45.20 -17.95
N ARG A 3 1.18 -44.73 -19.13
CA ARG A 3 2.61 -44.48 -19.42
C ARG A 3 3.22 -43.39 -18.57
N ALA A 4 2.47 -42.29 -18.33
CA ALA A 4 2.92 -41.19 -17.45
C ALA A 4 3.07 -41.69 -16.01
N VAL A 5 2.13 -42.48 -15.53
CA VAL A 5 2.18 -43.10 -14.20
C VAL A 5 3.39 -44.03 -14.07
N LYS A 6 3.63 -44.90 -15.05
CA LYS A 6 4.81 -45.80 -15.06
C LYS A 6 6.14 -45.03 -15.05
N ILE A 7 6.24 -43.90 -15.76
CA ILE A 7 7.44 -43.04 -15.72
C ILE A 7 7.66 -42.49 -14.31
N LEU A 8 6.63 -41.99 -13.68
CA LEU A 8 6.74 -41.38 -12.35
C LEU A 8 6.98 -42.41 -11.23
N THR A 9 6.44 -43.63 -11.36
CA THR A 9 6.61 -44.67 -10.32
C THR A 9 7.90 -45.46 -10.44
N HIS A 10 8.36 -45.76 -11.66
CA HIS A 10 9.48 -46.68 -11.87
C HIS A 10 10.73 -46.01 -12.46
N TYR A 11 10.60 -44.88 -13.14
CA TYR A 11 11.68 -44.21 -13.86
C TYR A 11 11.86 -42.77 -13.47
N PHE A 12 11.48 -42.40 -12.24
CA PHE A 12 11.52 -41.01 -11.73
C PHE A 12 12.95 -40.45 -11.79
N ASN A 13 13.95 -41.19 -11.35
CA ASN A 13 15.34 -40.74 -11.34
C ASN A 13 15.90 -40.50 -12.73
N GLU A 14 15.57 -41.39 -13.70
CA GLU A 14 15.95 -41.23 -15.10
C GLU A 14 15.22 -40.04 -15.73
N PHE A 15 13.99 -39.79 -15.33
CA PHE A 15 13.18 -38.65 -15.79
C PHE A 15 13.74 -37.32 -15.30
N THR A 16 14.03 -37.20 -14.00
CA THR A 16 14.65 -35.98 -13.41
C THR A 16 16.06 -35.76 -13.93
N GLY A 17 16.83 -36.83 -14.15
CA GLY A 17 18.16 -36.78 -14.77
C GLY A 17 18.15 -36.53 -16.28
N LYS A 18 16.97 -36.33 -16.91
CA LYS A 18 16.78 -36.16 -18.37
C LYS A 18 17.35 -37.29 -19.24
N HIS A 19 17.46 -38.50 -18.68
CA HIS A 19 17.95 -39.67 -19.39
C HIS A 19 16.84 -40.31 -20.27
N PHE A 20 16.26 -39.56 -21.18
CA PHE A 20 15.10 -39.96 -21.97
C PHE A 20 15.35 -41.19 -22.83
N HIS A 21 16.54 -41.35 -23.36
CA HIS A 21 16.91 -42.53 -24.17
C HIS A 21 16.80 -43.84 -23.36
N LYS A 22 17.21 -43.82 -22.07
CA LYS A 22 17.08 -45.01 -21.21
C LYS A 22 15.61 -45.35 -20.94
N ILE A 23 14.76 -44.33 -20.79
CA ILE A 23 13.32 -44.53 -20.59
C ILE A 23 12.69 -45.16 -21.84
N MET A 24 13.02 -44.64 -23.04
CA MET A 24 12.52 -45.17 -24.31
C MET A 24 12.91 -46.64 -24.49
N THR A 25 14.18 -46.98 -24.26
CA THR A 25 14.68 -48.35 -24.40
C THR A 25 14.03 -49.30 -23.40
N ARG A 26 13.89 -48.91 -22.14
CA ARG A 26 13.32 -49.76 -21.08
C ARG A 26 11.81 -49.94 -21.18
N MET A 27 11.10 -48.91 -21.65
CA MET A 27 9.65 -48.96 -21.83
C MET A 27 9.22 -49.39 -23.23
N ASN A 28 10.17 -49.53 -24.14
CA ASN A 28 9.94 -49.85 -25.58
C ASN A 28 8.89 -48.89 -26.19
N ILE A 29 9.08 -47.59 -26.02
CA ILE A 29 8.20 -46.55 -26.53
C ILE A 29 8.94 -45.66 -27.53
N THR A 30 8.17 -45.07 -28.45
CA THR A 30 8.71 -44.12 -29.43
C THR A 30 8.94 -42.75 -28.81
N GLU A 31 9.73 -41.90 -29.48
CA GLU A 31 9.99 -40.53 -29.00
C GLU A 31 8.72 -39.70 -28.91
N ASP A 32 7.80 -39.85 -29.87
CA ASP A 32 6.53 -39.12 -29.87
C ASP A 32 5.61 -39.53 -28.70
N GLU A 33 5.62 -40.82 -28.37
CA GLU A 33 4.90 -41.34 -27.21
C GLU A 33 5.47 -40.83 -25.88
N LEU A 34 6.80 -40.69 -25.79
CA LEU A 34 7.46 -40.11 -24.64
C LEU A 34 7.12 -38.62 -24.51
N LYS A 35 7.18 -37.85 -25.62
CA LYS A 35 6.78 -36.44 -25.64
C LYS A 35 5.33 -36.26 -25.19
N ALA A 36 4.42 -37.11 -25.67
CA ALA A 36 3.02 -37.07 -25.25
C ALA A 36 2.83 -37.40 -23.75
N ALA A 37 3.63 -38.32 -23.21
CA ALA A 37 3.61 -38.61 -21.76
C ALA A 37 4.18 -37.43 -20.94
N MET A 38 5.29 -36.82 -21.38
CA MET A 38 5.88 -35.64 -20.76
C MET A 38 4.91 -34.47 -20.75
N ALA A 39 4.23 -34.20 -21.86
CA ALA A 39 3.22 -33.11 -21.89
C ALA A 39 2.07 -33.31 -20.89
N LYS A 40 1.73 -34.56 -20.58
CA LYS A 40 0.75 -34.88 -19.55
C LYS A 40 1.32 -34.69 -18.14
N ILE A 41 2.58 -35.07 -17.91
CA ILE A 41 3.26 -34.90 -16.61
C ILE A 41 3.42 -33.40 -16.29
N LEU A 42 3.81 -32.57 -17.26
CA LEU A 42 3.99 -31.14 -17.10
C LEU A 42 2.69 -30.39 -16.77
N LYS A 43 1.53 -30.98 -17.11
CA LYS A 43 0.22 -30.43 -16.75
C LYS A 43 -0.21 -30.78 -15.31
N LEU A 44 0.51 -31.67 -14.64
CA LEU A 44 0.21 -32.03 -13.26
C LEU A 44 0.73 -30.95 -12.31
N ASN A 45 -0.06 -30.62 -11.32
CA ASN A 45 0.39 -29.72 -10.26
C ASN A 45 1.37 -30.46 -9.33
N PRO A 46 2.63 -30.00 -9.15
CA PRO A 46 3.59 -30.63 -8.27
C PRO A 46 3.23 -30.56 -6.78
N SER A 47 2.34 -29.64 -6.39
CA SER A 47 1.82 -29.49 -5.03
C SER A 47 0.31 -29.70 -5.01
N PRO A 48 -0.16 -30.97 -4.96
CA PRO A 48 -1.59 -31.23 -4.86
C PRO A 48 -2.12 -30.63 -3.52
N GLY A 49 -3.10 -29.74 -3.62
CA GLY A 49 -3.62 -28.97 -2.48
C GLY A 49 -3.10 -27.53 -2.38
N GLY A 50 -2.01 -27.15 -3.05
CA GLY A 50 -1.52 -25.79 -3.06
C GLY A 50 -2.54 -24.77 -3.59
N GLN A 51 -3.39 -25.16 -4.51
CA GLN A 51 -4.48 -24.30 -4.98
C GLN A 51 -5.58 -24.05 -3.94
N ILE A 52 -5.69 -24.90 -2.93
CA ILE A 52 -6.64 -24.73 -1.84
C ILE A 52 -6.07 -23.74 -0.83
N ASP A 53 -4.77 -23.79 -0.55
CA ASP A 53 -4.08 -22.83 0.32
C ASP A 53 -3.97 -21.45 -0.34
N ASP A 54 -3.69 -21.37 -1.65
CA ASP A 54 -3.63 -20.09 -2.36
C ASP A 54 -4.98 -19.35 -2.37
N SER A 55 -6.11 -20.07 -2.39
CA SER A 55 -7.43 -19.45 -2.30
C SER A 55 -7.78 -18.93 -0.90
N TYR A 56 -7.13 -19.42 0.16
CA TYR A 56 -7.30 -18.94 1.53
C TYR A 56 -6.20 -17.96 1.96
N THR A 57 -5.00 -18.05 1.38
CA THR A 57 -3.90 -17.08 1.60
C THR A 57 -3.97 -15.88 0.68
N ASP A 58 -4.65 -15.99 -0.44
CA ASP A 58 -5.12 -14.87 -1.27
C ASP A 58 -6.43 -14.26 -0.72
N GLN A 59 -6.57 -14.18 0.59
CA GLN A 59 -7.25 -13.03 1.16
C GLN A 59 -6.39 -11.86 0.70
N ALA A 60 -6.75 -11.35 -0.49
CA ALA A 60 -6.16 -10.16 -1.07
C ALA A 60 -6.02 -9.18 0.08
N GLN A 61 -4.79 -8.85 0.46
CA GLN A 61 -4.56 -7.88 1.52
C GLN A 61 -5.39 -6.69 1.13
N GLN A 62 -6.51 -6.48 1.79
CA GLN A 62 -7.39 -5.37 1.49
C GLN A 62 -6.61 -4.10 1.76
N ILE A 63 -6.10 -3.51 0.69
CA ILE A 63 -5.34 -2.27 0.77
C ILE A 63 -6.36 -1.18 1.05
N VAL A 64 -6.22 -0.54 2.21
CA VAL A 64 -7.01 0.63 2.57
C VAL A 64 -6.36 1.84 1.91
N PRO A 65 -7.07 2.57 1.03
CA PRO A 65 -6.50 3.73 0.35
C PRO A 65 -6.26 4.88 1.33
N ASP A 66 -5.17 5.61 1.14
CA ASP A 66 -4.86 6.85 1.88
C ASP A 66 -5.57 8.04 1.24
N PHE A 67 -5.84 7.98 -0.05
CA PHE A 67 -6.49 9.03 -0.84
C PHE A 67 -7.59 8.43 -1.71
N ILE A 68 -8.61 9.21 -1.97
CA ILE A 68 -9.70 8.89 -2.87
C ILE A 68 -9.76 9.99 -3.92
N LEU A 69 -9.74 9.60 -5.19
CA LEU A 69 -9.81 10.50 -6.33
C LEU A 69 -11.10 10.26 -7.10
N ASP A 70 -12.03 11.18 -6.96
CA ASP A 70 -13.31 11.17 -7.67
C ASP A 70 -13.22 12.03 -8.93
N TYR A 71 -13.87 11.58 -10.00
CA TYR A 71 -14.04 12.35 -11.22
C TYR A 71 -15.50 12.72 -11.40
N THR A 72 -15.81 14.01 -11.31
CA THR A 72 -17.19 14.51 -11.40
C THR A 72 -17.22 15.78 -12.25
N ASP A 73 -18.08 15.81 -13.27
CA ASP A 73 -18.32 16.98 -14.14
C ASP A 73 -17.06 17.54 -14.83
N GLY A 74 -16.06 16.69 -15.11
CA GLY A 74 -14.81 17.11 -15.74
C GLY A 74 -13.71 17.53 -14.78
N ASP A 75 -13.99 17.54 -13.47
CA ASP A 75 -13.03 17.88 -12.43
C ASP A 75 -12.62 16.70 -11.58
N LEU A 76 -11.32 16.62 -11.28
CA LEU A 76 -10.74 15.64 -10.37
C LEU A 76 -10.80 16.20 -8.94
N ARG A 77 -11.46 15.48 -8.05
CA ARG A 77 -11.59 15.81 -6.63
C ARG A 77 -10.81 14.85 -5.78
N LEU A 78 -9.74 15.35 -5.17
CA LEU A 78 -8.93 14.58 -4.23
C LEU A 78 -9.49 14.73 -2.81
N SER A 79 -9.69 13.62 -2.14
CA SER A 79 -10.12 13.57 -0.75
C SER A 79 -9.32 12.54 0.05
N MET A 80 -9.37 12.62 1.36
CA MET A 80 -8.85 11.59 2.26
C MET A 80 -10.01 10.92 3.00
N PRO A 81 -9.96 9.60 3.25
CA PRO A 81 -10.98 8.91 4.03
C PRO A 81 -11.20 9.58 5.39
N ARG A 82 -12.45 9.67 5.85
CA ARG A 82 -12.81 10.36 7.10
C ARG A 82 -12.11 9.79 8.34
N PHE A 83 -11.74 8.52 8.32
CA PHE A 83 -11.02 7.87 9.43
C PHE A 83 -9.52 8.21 9.47
N ALA A 84 -8.97 8.81 8.39
CA ALA A 84 -7.56 9.17 8.33
C ALA A 84 -7.20 10.31 9.28
N LEU A 85 -8.15 11.17 9.63
CA LEU A 85 -7.93 12.30 10.53
C LEU A 85 -9.10 12.46 11.52
N PRO A 86 -8.94 12.03 12.78
CA PRO A 86 -9.95 12.27 13.80
C PRO A 86 -10.04 13.77 14.10
N GLU A 87 -11.25 14.25 14.37
CA GLU A 87 -11.47 15.63 14.79
C GLU A 87 -10.93 15.84 16.22
N LEU A 88 -9.73 16.40 16.32
CA LEU A 88 -9.07 16.65 17.59
C LEU A 88 -9.43 18.06 18.10
N LYS A 89 -9.98 18.11 19.31
CA LYS A 89 -10.31 19.37 20.03
C LYS A 89 -9.61 19.38 21.37
N VAL A 90 -9.02 20.51 21.71
CA VAL A 90 -8.48 20.72 23.05
C VAL A 90 -9.64 21.03 23.99
N ASN A 91 -9.73 20.35 25.15
CA ASN A 91 -10.79 20.52 26.09
C ASN A 91 -10.71 21.91 26.73
N ARG A 92 -11.79 22.70 26.61
CA ARG A 92 -11.89 24.08 27.10
C ARG A 92 -11.77 24.19 28.63
N LYS A 93 -12.16 23.17 29.38
CA LYS A 93 -12.06 23.15 30.85
C LYS A 93 -10.64 23.45 31.37
N TYR A 94 -9.61 23.05 30.63
CA TYR A 94 -8.23 23.36 31.01
C TYR A 94 -7.87 24.84 30.79
N ALA A 95 -8.51 25.52 29.84
CA ALA A 95 -8.35 26.96 29.68
C ALA A 95 -8.99 27.73 30.83
N ASP A 96 -10.17 27.29 31.29
CA ASP A 96 -10.87 27.89 32.42
C ASP A 96 -10.06 27.76 33.73
N ILE A 97 -9.48 26.58 34.00
CA ILE A 97 -8.59 26.37 35.15
C ILE A 97 -7.38 27.30 35.11
N LEU A 98 -6.83 27.60 33.93
CA LEU A 98 -5.72 28.53 33.78
C LEU A 98 -6.14 29.98 34.07
N MET A 99 -7.34 30.39 33.68
CA MET A 99 -7.87 31.71 33.97
C MET A 99 -8.09 31.89 35.47
N ASP A 100 -8.69 30.91 36.14
CA ASP A 100 -8.94 30.94 37.58
C ASP A 100 -7.61 30.98 38.37
N ALA A 101 -6.63 30.20 37.96
CA ALA A 101 -5.31 30.16 38.60
C ALA A 101 -4.49 31.46 38.37
N ALA A 102 -4.74 32.20 37.28
CA ALA A 102 -4.09 33.48 37.03
C ALA A 102 -4.50 34.57 38.03
N HIS A 103 -5.71 34.46 38.60
CA HIS A 103 -6.22 35.38 39.59
C HIS A 103 -5.89 35.00 41.05
N SER A 104 -5.28 33.81 41.26
CA SER A 104 -4.92 33.35 42.59
C SER A 104 -3.54 33.86 43.03
N SER A 105 -3.44 34.20 44.33
CA SER A 105 -2.17 34.59 44.98
C SER A 105 -1.38 33.39 45.51
N ASP A 106 -1.97 32.18 45.53
CA ASP A 106 -1.39 31.01 46.14
C ASP A 106 -0.28 30.41 45.25
N ARG A 107 0.89 30.15 45.88
CA ARG A 107 2.06 29.55 45.18
C ARG A 107 1.79 28.16 44.62
N ALA A 108 1.05 27.30 45.34
CA ALA A 108 0.71 25.97 44.91
C ALA A 108 -0.20 25.99 43.68
N GLN A 109 -1.15 26.92 43.61
CA GLN A 109 -2.04 27.11 42.47
C GLN A 109 -1.26 27.63 41.24
N LYS A 110 -0.26 28.50 41.42
CA LYS A 110 0.60 28.96 40.31
C LYS A 110 1.47 27.85 39.74
N GLU A 111 2.00 26.96 40.57
CA GLU A 111 2.78 25.80 40.10
C GLU A 111 1.90 24.81 39.36
N ALA A 112 0.69 24.54 39.85
CA ALA A 112 -0.31 23.73 39.18
C ALA A 112 -0.73 24.33 37.81
N ALA A 113 -0.95 25.63 37.76
CA ALA A 113 -1.27 26.34 36.52
C ALA A 113 -0.12 26.26 35.49
N ALA A 114 1.14 26.41 35.91
CA ALA A 114 2.27 26.29 35.04
C ALA A 114 2.37 24.88 34.43
N PHE A 115 2.07 23.85 35.22
CA PHE A 115 2.02 22.46 34.72
C PHE A 115 0.89 22.26 33.70
N VAL A 116 -0.32 22.74 34.00
CA VAL A 116 -1.48 22.65 33.09
C VAL A 116 -1.20 23.40 31.79
N LYS A 117 -0.60 24.60 31.88
CA LYS A 117 -0.19 25.39 30.71
C LYS A 117 0.75 24.62 29.81
N LYS A 118 1.79 24.00 30.38
CA LYS A 118 2.74 23.17 29.61
C LYS A 118 2.06 22.01 28.90
N LYS A 119 1.10 21.36 29.56
CA LYS A 119 0.32 20.26 28.94
C LYS A 119 -0.60 20.77 27.84
N LEU A 120 -1.23 21.93 28.03
CA LEU A 120 -2.08 22.56 27.03
C LEU A 120 -1.28 22.95 25.77
N ASP A 121 -0.12 23.57 25.98
CA ASP A 121 0.77 23.96 24.87
C ASP A 121 1.26 22.72 24.09
N SER A 122 1.61 21.63 24.79
CA SER A 122 1.95 20.36 24.15
C SER A 122 0.79 19.76 23.35
N ALA A 123 -0.44 19.83 23.88
CA ALA A 123 -1.63 19.36 23.19
C ALA A 123 -1.94 20.21 21.94
N LYS A 124 -1.82 21.53 22.03
CA LYS A 124 -1.98 22.43 20.89
C LYS A 124 -0.96 22.15 19.80
N TRP A 125 0.30 21.99 20.20
CA TRP A 125 1.38 21.63 19.27
C TRP A 125 1.10 20.31 18.57
N PHE A 126 0.63 19.28 19.29
CA PHE A 126 0.29 17.99 18.71
C PHE A 126 -0.84 18.10 17.68
N VAL A 127 -1.92 18.84 18.00
CA VAL A 127 -3.02 19.08 17.06
C VAL A 127 -2.52 19.78 15.81
N GLU A 128 -1.65 20.78 15.96
CA GLU A 128 -1.09 21.53 14.84
C GLU A 128 -0.17 20.66 13.98
N ALA A 129 0.66 19.81 14.60
CA ALA A 129 1.52 18.86 13.87
C ALA A 129 0.70 17.88 13.02
N ILE A 130 -0.43 17.37 13.55
CA ILE A 130 -1.35 16.50 12.78
C ILE A 130 -1.97 17.28 11.62
N ARG A 131 -2.41 18.50 11.85
CA ARG A 131 -2.99 19.36 10.83
C ARG A 131 -1.98 19.67 9.72
N GLN A 132 -0.75 20.00 10.10
CA GLN A 132 0.34 20.23 9.16
C GLN A 132 0.67 18.98 8.33
N ARG A 133 0.70 17.81 8.98
CA ARG A 133 0.88 16.52 8.27
C ARG A 133 -0.21 16.32 7.21
N HIS A 134 -1.48 16.54 7.58
CA HIS A 134 -2.60 16.40 6.65
C HIS A 134 -2.46 17.36 5.45
N ASN A 135 -2.16 18.63 5.72
CA ASN A 135 -1.96 19.62 4.66
C ASN A 135 -0.80 19.24 3.73
N THR A 136 0.31 18.77 4.28
CA THR A 136 1.47 18.32 3.48
C THR A 136 1.09 17.15 2.58
N LEU A 137 0.35 16.14 3.11
CA LEU A 137 -0.12 15.00 2.34
C LEU A 137 -1.04 15.43 1.20
N MET A 138 -2.05 16.26 1.50
CA MET A 138 -3.01 16.75 0.50
C MET A 138 -2.34 17.60 -0.57
N THR A 139 -1.49 18.56 -0.18
CA THR A 139 -0.80 19.44 -1.13
C THR A 139 0.13 18.65 -2.06
N THR A 140 0.85 17.67 -1.52
CA THR A 140 1.74 16.81 -2.32
C THR A 140 0.94 15.97 -3.31
N MET A 141 -0.12 15.30 -2.85
CA MET A 141 -0.93 14.46 -3.73
C MET A 141 -1.67 15.27 -4.78
N GLN A 142 -2.19 16.47 -4.43
CA GLN A 142 -2.81 17.38 -5.39
C GLN A 142 -1.82 17.79 -6.49
N ALA A 143 -0.57 18.12 -6.14
CA ALA A 143 0.46 18.46 -7.11
C ALA A 143 0.78 17.29 -8.06
N ILE A 144 0.71 16.05 -7.59
CA ILE A 144 0.88 14.84 -8.41
C ILE A 144 -0.31 14.65 -9.35
N VAL A 145 -1.55 14.77 -8.84
CA VAL A 145 -2.77 14.68 -9.64
C VAL A 145 -2.78 15.74 -10.74
N ASP A 146 -2.41 16.98 -10.43
CA ASP A 146 -2.34 18.07 -11.40
C ASP A 146 -1.23 17.86 -12.45
N TYR A 147 -0.12 17.20 -12.08
CA TYR A 147 0.96 16.88 -13.01
C TYR A 147 0.56 15.73 -13.96
N GLN A 148 -0.14 14.74 -13.47
CA GLN A 148 -0.56 13.53 -14.19
C GLN A 148 -2.06 13.57 -14.58
N ARG A 149 -2.61 14.78 -14.77
CA ARG A 149 -4.06 14.96 -14.97
C ARG A 149 -4.61 14.10 -16.10
N ASP A 150 -3.89 14.00 -17.22
CA ASP A 150 -4.34 13.26 -18.41
C ASP A 150 -4.52 11.77 -18.07
N TYR A 151 -3.57 11.18 -17.32
CA TYR A 151 -3.67 9.81 -16.85
C TYR A 151 -4.86 9.61 -15.91
N PHE A 152 -5.06 10.49 -14.93
CA PHE A 152 -6.13 10.37 -13.95
C PHE A 152 -7.53 10.62 -14.50
N VAL A 153 -7.65 11.23 -15.68
CA VAL A 153 -8.94 11.39 -16.37
C VAL A 153 -9.30 10.14 -17.16
N ASP A 154 -8.36 9.60 -17.94
CA ASP A 154 -8.63 8.56 -18.93
C ASP A 154 -8.30 7.14 -18.42
N GLY A 155 -7.42 7.02 -17.42
CA GLY A 155 -6.90 5.73 -16.93
C GLY A 155 -5.91 5.04 -17.87
N ASP A 156 -5.50 5.70 -18.95
CA ASP A 156 -4.57 5.13 -19.93
C ASP A 156 -3.11 5.36 -19.51
N GLU A 157 -2.39 4.25 -19.26
CA GLU A 157 -0.97 4.28 -18.87
C GLU A 157 -0.07 4.98 -19.90
N THR A 158 -0.49 5.05 -21.17
CA THR A 158 0.26 5.76 -22.23
C THR A 158 0.33 7.27 -22.00
N ASN A 159 -0.61 7.83 -21.24
CA ASN A 159 -0.69 9.24 -20.88
C ASN A 159 0.17 9.61 -19.66
N LEU A 160 0.85 8.64 -19.03
CA LEU A 160 1.75 8.91 -17.91
C LEU A 160 2.96 9.73 -18.36
N LYS A 161 3.12 10.89 -17.73
CA LYS A 161 4.27 11.76 -17.95
C LYS A 161 5.43 11.35 -17.03
N PRO A 162 6.69 11.29 -17.53
CA PRO A 162 7.83 11.06 -16.66
C PRO A 162 7.90 12.17 -15.60
N MET A 163 8.01 11.77 -14.31
CA MET A 163 7.98 12.66 -13.16
C MET A 163 9.07 12.27 -12.18
N VAL A 164 9.80 13.23 -11.66
CA VAL A 164 10.76 13.03 -10.57
C VAL A 164 10.32 13.78 -9.32
N LEU A 165 10.81 13.35 -8.16
CA LEU A 165 10.44 13.97 -6.88
C LEU A 165 10.76 15.47 -6.83
N LYS A 166 11.77 15.90 -7.57
CA LYS A 166 12.17 17.31 -7.68
C LYS A 166 11.07 18.16 -8.30
N ASP A 167 10.37 17.67 -9.32
CA ASP A 167 9.31 18.40 -10.01
C ASP A 167 8.17 18.74 -9.05
N ILE A 168 7.83 17.77 -8.17
CA ILE A 168 6.79 17.96 -7.15
C ILE A 168 7.29 18.86 -6.02
N ALA A 169 8.57 18.74 -5.62
CA ALA A 169 9.18 19.61 -4.62
C ALA A 169 9.16 21.08 -5.07
N GLU A 170 9.50 21.37 -6.31
CA GLU A 170 9.45 22.74 -6.89
C GLU A 170 8.03 23.30 -6.94
N LYS A 171 7.03 22.45 -7.27
CA LYS A 171 5.62 22.89 -7.31
C LYS A 171 5.04 23.16 -5.91
N THR A 172 5.39 22.35 -4.93
CA THR A 172 4.82 22.43 -3.57
C THR A 172 5.61 23.33 -2.64
N GLY A 173 6.87 23.63 -2.95
CA GLY A 173 7.80 24.32 -2.07
C GLY A 173 8.31 23.49 -0.91
N PHE A 174 8.08 22.18 -0.92
CA PHE A 174 8.58 21.26 0.11
C PHE A 174 9.95 20.70 -0.27
N ASP A 175 10.72 20.29 0.74
CA ASP A 175 11.97 19.58 0.55
C ASP A 175 11.74 18.20 -0.10
N ILE A 176 12.66 17.76 -0.97
CA ILE A 176 12.61 16.47 -1.68
C ILE A 176 12.48 15.30 -0.71
N SER A 177 13.15 15.40 0.46
CA SER A 177 13.07 14.37 1.49
C SER A 177 11.67 14.25 2.10
N THR A 178 10.97 15.37 2.21
CA THR A 178 9.57 15.42 2.66
C THR A 178 8.66 14.75 1.63
N ILE A 179 8.79 15.10 0.35
CA ILE A 179 8.03 14.49 -0.73
C ILE A 179 8.26 12.97 -0.77
N SER A 180 9.52 12.53 -0.71
CA SER A 180 9.87 11.10 -0.69
C SER A 180 9.18 10.33 0.44
N ARG A 181 9.10 10.90 1.64
CA ARG A 181 8.40 10.28 2.79
C ARG A 181 6.89 10.26 2.61
N VAL A 182 6.33 11.28 1.94
CA VAL A 182 4.90 11.37 1.69
C VAL A 182 4.44 10.35 0.66
N VAL A 183 5.16 10.18 -0.45
CA VAL A 183 4.76 9.27 -1.54
C VAL A 183 5.06 7.80 -1.24
N ASN A 184 5.96 7.51 -0.31
CA ASN A 184 6.34 6.15 -0.01
C ASN A 184 5.20 5.40 0.70
N SER A 185 4.85 4.23 0.20
CA SER A 185 3.82 3.33 0.76
C SER A 185 2.44 3.98 0.91
N LYS A 186 2.05 4.83 -0.04
CA LYS A 186 0.73 5.46 -0.10
C LYS A 186 -0.06 4.93 -1.30
N TYR A 187 -1.35 4.75 -1.09
CA TYR A 187 -2.27 4.23 -2.08
C TYR A 187 -3.38 5.23 -2.36
N ILE A 188 -3.74 5.33 -3.62
CA ILE A 188 -4.86 6.13 -4.08
C ILE A 188 -5.90 5.23 -4.73
N GLU A 189 -7.15 5.42 -4.36
CA GLU A 189 -8.30 4.85 -5.03
C GLU A 189 -8.70 5.77 -6.17
N THR A 190 -8.74 5.25 -7.39
CA THR A 190 -9.15 5.98 -8.59
C THR A 190 -10.57 5.60 -8.97
N HIS A 191 -11.19 6.38 -9.84
CA HIS A 191 -12.55 6.16 -10.31
C HIS A 191 -12.66 5.07 -11.40
N PHE A 192 -11.53 4.60 -11.92
CA PHE A 192 -11.43 3.53 -12.94
C PHE A 192 -10.83 2.26 -12.38
#